data_5cc73f49a41fc1f37009e9799dcb5f38
#
_entry.id   5cc73f49a41fc1f37009e9799dcb5f38
#
_cell.length_a   1.000
_cell.length_b   1.000
_cell.length_c   1.000
_cell.angle_alpha   90.00
_cell.angle_beta   90.00
_cell.angle_gamma   90.00
#
_symmetry.space_group_name_H-M   'P 1'
#
loop_
_entity.id
_entity.type
_entity.pdbx_description
1 polymer ?
#
loop_
_entity_poly.entity_id
_entity_poly.type
_entity_poly.pdbx_seq_one_letter_code
_entity_poly.pdbx_strand_id
1 'polypeptide(L)'
;SSDLGATAANQCEGAYNEDGRGLANVDVVPIGPDRHAIITGQKKMFDFEEGYFYPAKDGIDMYHRYKEDIAFFGEMGFKTYRLSIAWSRIFPQGDELEPNEAGLQFYEDLFKECHKYGIEPLVTITHFDCPMHLITEYGGWRSRKMLEYYERLCRTLFTRYKGLVNYWLTFNEINMILHAPFMGAGLCFEEGENEEQVKYQAAHHELVASAIATKLAHEIDPNNKVGCMLAAGPNYPHTCAPRDVWAGLEEDRKNYFFIDVQARGEYPNYAKKEWERQGITVEMTEQDLQLLKDRKSVV
;
A
#
# COMPACT_ATOMS: atom_id res chain seq x y z
N SER A 1 21.94 16.25 5.24
CA SER A 1 22.29 14.86 4.98
C SER A 1 21.04 14.01 5.19
N SER A 2 20.77 13.11 4.28
CA SER A 2 19.65 12.19 4.42
C SER A 2 20.09 11.01 5.28
N ASP A 3 19.58 10.92 6.49
CA ASP A 3 19.78 9.79 7.41
C ASP A 3 18.72 8.69 7.17
N LEU A 4 17.95 8.78 6.10
CA LEU A 4 16.87 7.88 5.74
C LEU A 4 17.07 7.31 4.35
N GLY A 5 17.02 5.98 4.24
CA GLY A 5 16.90 5.25 2.99
C GLY A 5 15.55 4.57 2.87
N ALA A 6 15.12 4.26 1.65
CA ALA A 6 13.85 3.62 1.40
C ALA A 6 13.92 2.57 0.29
N THR A 7 13.27 1.43 0.50
CA THR A 7 13.04 0.37 -0.49
C THR A 7 11.59 -0.12 -0.41
N ALA A 8 11.19 -0.95 -1.39
CA ALA A 8 9.95 -1.70 -1.33
C ALA A 8 10.24 -3.19 -1.55
N ALA A 9 9.50 -4.06 -0.86
CA ALA A 9 9.67 -5.52 -0.92
C ALA A 9 9.69 -6.03 -2.37
N ASN A 10 8.69 -5.65 -3.16
CA ASN A 10 8.57 -6.07 -4.56
C ASN A 10 9.68 -5.56 -5.50
N GLN A 11 10.47 -4.58 -5.06
CA GLN A 11 11.55 -3.99 -5.86
C GLN A 11 12.91 -4.60 -5.52
N CYS A 12 13.08 -5.13 -4.31
CA CYS A 12 14.41 -5.53 -3.83
C CYS A 12 14.51 -6.97 -3.32
N GLU A 13 13.45 -7.56 -2.78
CA GLU A 13 13.57 -8.86 -2.11
C GLU A 13 13.94 -10.00 -3.06
N GLY A 14 13.26 -10.14 -4.20
CA GLY A 14 13.35 -11.37 -4.99
C GLY A 14 12.72 -12.56 -4.27
N ALA A 15 13.26 -13.77 -4.46
CA ALA A 15 12.79 -15.00 -3.80
C ALA A 15 11.27 -15.17 -3.84
N TYR A 16 10.67 -14.88 -4.99
CA TYR A 16 9.21 -14.76 -5.18
C TYR A 16 8.44 -16.05 -4.90
N ASN A 17 9.10 -17.20 -4.97
CA ASN A 17 8.52 -18.53 -4.78
C ASN A 17 9.22 -19.35 -3.68
N GLU A 18 9.95 -18.69 -2.78
CA GLU A 18 10.69 -19.36 -1.72
C GLU A 18 9.95 -19.28 -0.37
N ASP A 19 10.22 -20.24 0.50
CA ASP A 19 9.72 -20.31 1.87
C ASP A 19 8.19 -20.15 2.00
N GLY A 20 7.45 -20.66 1.00
CA GLY A 20 6.00 -20.65 1.00
C GLY A 20 5.36 -19.32 0.63
N ARG A 21 6.13 -18.34 0.10
CA ARG A 21 5.58 -17.08 -0.39
C ARG A 21 4.59 -17.33 -1.54
N GLY A 22 3.41 -16.68 -1.48
CA GLY A 22 2.43 -16.69 -2.56
C GLY A 22 2.71 -15.61 -3.62
N LEU A 23 1.99 -15.73 -4.74
CA LEU A 23 2.06 -14.76 -5.84
C LEU A 23 1.31 -13.46 -5.45
N ALA A 24 1.88 -12.32 -5.80
CA ALA A 24 1.25 -11.01 -5.68
C ALA A 24 1.08 -10.34 -7.06
N ASN A 25 0.18 -9.36 -7.15
CA ASN A 25 -0.06 -8.61 -8.39
C ASN A 25 1.21 -7.95 -8.95
N VAL A 26 2.07 -7.44 -8.09
CA VAL A 26 3.34 -6.79 -8.50
C VAL A 26 4.33 -7.76 -9.14
N ASP A 27 4.26 -9.05 -8.83
CA ASP A 27 5.14 -10.07 -9.39
C ASP A 27 4.87 -10.28 -10.88
N VAL A 28 3.63 -10.14 -11.32
CA VAL A 28 3.19 -10.34 -12.70
C VAL A 28 3.21 -9.06 -13.54
N VAL A 29 3.73 -7.96 -13.00
CA VAL A 29 3.88 -6.71 -13.76
C VAL A 29 5.20 -6.72 -14.53
N PRO A 30 5.18 -6.93 -15.85
CA PRO A 30 6.39 -7.04 -16.65
C PRO A 30 7.00 -5.68 -16.98
N ILE A 31 8.24 -5.70 -17.51
CA ILE A 31 8.79 -4.62 -18.30
C ILE A 31 8.33 -4.80 -19.75
N GLY A 32 7.96 -3.72 -20.43
CA GLY A 32 7.58 -3.74 -21.83
C GLY A 32 6.35 -2.90 -22.15
N PRO A 33 5.85 -2.98 -23.39
CA PRO A 33 4.77 -2.11 -23.87
C PRO A 33 3.44 -2.32 -23.16
N ASP A 34 3.18 -3.54 -22.67
CA ASP A 34 1.92 -3.88 -22.00
C ASP A 34 1.86 -3.43 -20.54
N ARG A 35 3.00 -3.02 -19.96
CA ARG A 35 3.08 -2.63 -18.54
C ARG A 35 2.00 -1.61 -18.14
N HIS A 36 1.82 -0.57 -18.96
CA HIS A 36 0.83 0.47 -18.66
C HIS A 36 -0.59 -0.09 -18.63
N ALA A 37 -0.96 -0.88 -19.65
CA ALA A 37 -2.29 -1.49 -19.72
C ALA A 37 -2.55 -2.46 -18.56
N ILE A 38 -1.52 -3.16 -18.07
CA ILE A 38 -1.62 -4.07 -16.93
C ILE A 38 -1.80 -3.28 -15.63
N ILE A 39 -0.92 -2.33 -15.33
CA ILE A 39 -1.00 -1.57 -14.07
C ILE A 39 -2.27 -0.74 -13.92
N THR A 40 -2.87 -0.35 -15.06
CA THR A 40 -4.15 0.38 -15.10
C THR A 40 -5.38 -0.52 -15.10
N GLY A 41 -5.20 -1.87 -15.07
CA GLY A 41 -6.31 -2.83 -15.04
C GLY A 41 -7.02 -3.04 -16.36
N GLN A 42 -6.51 -2.48 -17.47
CA GLN A 42 -7.06 -2.62 -18.82
C GLN A 42 -6.70 -3.96 -19.45
N LYS A 43 -5.53 -4.48 -19.11
CA LYS A 43 -5.08 -5.82 -19.49
C LYS A 43 -4.94 -6.70 -18.24
N LYS A 44 -5.72 -7.78 -18.18
CA LYS A 44 -5.63 -8.74 -17.08
C LYS A 44 -4.33 -9.55 -17.21
N MET A 45 -3.57 -9.65 -16.10
CA MET A 45 -2.37 -10.46 -15.96
C MET A 45 -2.38 -11.07 -14.56
N PHE A 46 -2.71 -12.36 -14.46
CA PHE A 46 -2.88 -13.04 -13.16
C PHE A 46 -1.83 -14.14 -12.92
N ASP A 47 -0.98 -14.40 -13.90
CA ASP A 47 0.13 -15.33 -13.83
C ASP A 47 1.24 -14.88 -14.78
N PHE A 48 2.38 -15.55 -14.72
CA PHE A 48 3.49 -15.32 -15.64
C PHE A 48 3.17 -15.85 -17.04
N GLU A 49 3.43 -15.03 -18.04
CA GLU A 49 3.31 -15.40 -19.46
C GLU A 49 4.69 -15.47 -20.11
N GLU A 50 4.85 -16.33 -21.14
CA GLU A 50 6.08 -16.42 -21.90
C GLU A 50 6.39 -15.11 -22.65
N GLY A 51 7.67 -14.80 -22.79
CA GLY A 51 8.14 -13.64 -23.54
C GLY A 51 8.20 -12.34 -22.76
N TYR A 52 7.78 -12.33 -21.49
CA TYR A 52 7.91 -11.17 -20.61
C TYR A 52 9.06 -11.31 -19.62
N PHE A 53 9.65 -10.19 -19.28
CA PHE A 53 10.61 -10.08 -18.18
C PHE A 53 9.91 -9.47 -16.95
N TYR A 54 9.99 -10.17 -15.82
CA TYR A 54 9.33 -9.81 -14.56
C TYR A 54 10.40 -9.43 -13.51
N PRO A 55 10.69 -8.14 -13.31
CA PRO A 55 11.80 -7.70 -12.46
C PRO A 55 11.63 -8.06 -10.98
N ALA A 56 10.39 -8.19 -10.50
CA ALA A 56 10.13 -8.52 -9.09
C ALA A 56 10.55 -9.95 -8.71
N LYS A 57 10.75 -10.85 -9.70
CA LYS A 57 11.21 -12.22 -9.43
C LYS A 57 12.57 -12.28 -8.74
N ASP A 58 13.47 -11.44 -9.22
CA ASP A 58 14.87 -11.44 -8.77
C ASP A 58 15.15 -10.25 -7.84
N GLY A 59 14.58 -9.07 -8.13
CA GLY A 59 14.88 -7.83 -7.44
C GLY A 59 16.38 -7.59 -7.43
N ILE A 60 16.94 -7.34 -6.26
CA ILE A 60 18.39 -7.31 -5.99
C ILE A 60 18.80 -8.46 -5.06
N ASP A 61 17.96 -9.46 -4.93
CA ASP A 61 18.13 -10.61 -4.04
C ASP A 61 18.34 -10.22 -2.56
N MET A 62 17.64 -9.18 -2.12
CA MET A 62 17.74 -8.71 -0.74
C MET A 62 17.25 -9.76 0.26
N TYR A 63 16.34 -10.67 -0.15
CA TYR A 63 15.89 -11.76 0.71
C TYR A 63 17.03 -12.57 1.31
N HIS A 64 18.05 -12.89 0.50
CA HIS A 64 19.24 -13.61 0.95
C HIS A 64 20.36 -12.69 1.45
N ARG A 65 20.41 -11.43 0.96
CA ARG A 65 21.54 -10.53 1.16
C ARG A 65 21.28 -9.39 2.15
N TYR A 66 20.13 -9.33 2.80
CA TYR A 66 19.74 -8.21 3.67
C TYR A 66 20.77 -7.86 4.75
N LYS A 67 21.55 -8.84 5.24
CA LYS A 67 22.60 -8.58 6.25
C LYS A 67 23.74 -7.73 5.70
N GLU A 68 24.15 -7.98 4.46
CA GLU A 68 25.16 -7.17 3.77
C GLU A 68 24.63 -5.78 3.47
N ASP A 69 23.42 -5.72 2.93
CA ASP A 69 22.77 -4.45 2.54
C ASP A 69 22.56 -3.54 3.76
N ILE A 70 22.10 -4.08 4.88
CA ILE A 70 21.91 -3.31 6.13
C ILE A 70 23.25 -2.87 6.71
N ALA A 71 24.32 -3.68 6.59
CA ALA A 71 25.65 -3.27 7.00
C ALA A 71 26.14 -2.06 6.21
N PHE A 72 25.91 -2.04 4.88
CA PHE A 72 26.21 -0.86 4.04
C PHE A 72 25.36 0.36 4.44
N PHE A 73 24.08 0.18 4.79
CA PHE A 73 23.27 1.30 5.30
C PHE A 73 23.86 1.86 6.59
N GLY A 74 24.36 1.00 7.48
CA GLY A 74 25.08 1.41 8.69
C GLY A 74 26.35 2.22 8.37
N GLU A 75 27.18 1.78 7.41
CA GLU A 75 28.35 2.51 6.94
C GLU A 75 27.99 3.85 6.31
N MET A 76 26.88 3.93 5.56
CA MET A 76 26.34 5.17 4.99
C MET A 76 25.79 6.13 6.04
N GLY A 77 25.62 5.68 7.29
CA GLY A 77 25.16 6.51 8.40
C GLY A 77 23.65 6.65 8.51
N PHE A 78 22.86 5.75 7.93
CA PHE A 78 21.40 5.74 8.05
C PHE A 78 21.01 5.66 9.54
N LYS A 79 19.97 6.43 9.90
CA LYS A 79 19.32 6.40 11.20
C LYS A 79 17.92 5.78 11.12
N THR A 80 17.33 5.84 9.93
CA THR A 80 16.04 5.25 9.65
C THR A 80 16.09 4.52 8.31
N TYR A 81 15.53 3.34 8.26
CA TYR A 81 15.35 2.60 7.01
C TYR A 81 13.87 2.32 6.81
N ARG A 82 13.31 2.92 5.74
CA ARG A 82 11.96 2.61 5.29
C ARG A 82 11.98 1.39 4.39
N LEU A 83 11.13 0.41 4.71
CA LEU A 83 10.93 -0.79 3.91
C LEU A 83 9.44 -1.16 3.88
N SER A 84 9.07 -2.13 3.08
CA SER A 84 7.72 -2.69 3.11
C SER A 84 7.73 -4.18 3.40
N ILE A 85 6.57 -4.70 3.78
CA ILE A 85 6.33 -6.13 3.97
C ILE A 85 5.57 -6.66 2.75
N ALA A 86 6.03 -7.77 2.18
CA ALA A 86 5.28 -8.50 1.16
C ALA A 86 4.13 -9.26 1.85
N TRP A 87 2.89 -8.82 1.63
CA TRP A 87 1.70 -9.46 2.21
C TRP A 87 1.68 -10.96 1.93
N SER A 88 1.93 -11.35 0.67
CA SER A 88 1.94 -12.75 0.25
C SER A 88 3.07 -13.60 0.84
N ARG A 89 4.06 -12.99 1.52
CA ARG A 89 5.06 -13.71 2.31
C ARG A 89 4.54 -14.06 3.71
N ILE A 90 3.62 -13.26 4.23
CA ILE A 90 3.01 -13.47 5.55
C ILE A 90 1.74 -14.33 5.43
N PHE A 91 0.89 -14.04 4.46
CA PHE A 91 -0.30 -14.81 4.11
C PHE A 91 -0.26 -15.07 2.61
N PRO A 92 0.21 -16.26 2.18
CA PRO A 92 0.44 -16.57 0.76
C PRO A 92 -0.78 -16.39 -0.15
N GLN A 93 -1.97 -16.74 0.32
CA GLN A 93 -3.23 -16.50 -0.37
C GLN A 93 -3.94 -15.21 0.11
N GLY A 94 -3.62 -14.74 1.30
CA GLY A 94 -4.17 -13.53 1.91
C GLY A 94 -5.37 -13.77 2.82
N ASP A 95 -6.11 -14.87 2.66
CA ASP A 95 -7.32 -15.20 3.42
C ASP A 95 -7.14 -16.34 4.43
N GLU A 96 -5.94 -16.90 4.53
CA GLU A 96 -5.63 -17.92 5.54
C GLU A 96 -5.84 -17.40 6.97
N LEU A 97 -6.13 -18.32 7.87
CA LEU A 97 -6.26 -18.02 9.31
C LEU A 97 -4.90 -17.93 10.00
N GLU A 98 -3.94 -18.75 9.57
CA GLU A 98 -2.61 -18.83 10.17
C GLU A 98 -1.56 -18.23 9.22
N PRO A 99 -0.63 -17.43 9.75
CA PRO A 99 0.41 -16.83 8.95
C PRO A 99 1.53 -17.82 8.63
N ASN A 100 2.27 -17.55 7.57
CA ASN A 100 3.49 -18.24 7.21
C ASN A 100 4.64 -17.83 8.15
N GLU A 101 5.07 -18.73 9.03
CA GLU A 101 6.11 -18.46 10.02
C GLU A 101 7.47 -18.13 9.38
N ALA A 102 7.82 -18.72 8.24
CA ALA A 102 9.08 -18.41 7.55
C ALA A 102 9.12 -16.93 7.11
N GLY A 103 8.00 -16.39 6.59
CA GLY A 103 7.89 -14.98 6.25
C GLY A 103 7.99 -14.07 7.48
N LEU A 104 7.33 -14.44 8.57
CA LEU A 104 7.40 -13.67 9.81
C LEU A 104 8.84 -13.64 10.37
N GLN A 105 9.52 -14.78 10.35
CA GLN A 105 10.90 -14.89 10.86
C GLN A 105 11.88 -14.07 10.01
N PHE A 106 11.72 -14.07 8.68
CA PHE A 106 12.55 -13.26 7.79
C PHE A 106 12.53 -11.77 8.18
N TYR A 107 11.36 -11.18 8.34
CA TYR A 107 11.26 -9.76 8.72
C TYR A 107 11.71 -9.51 10.16
N GLU A 108 11.47 -10.44 11.07
CA GLU A 108 11.98 -10.32 12.43
C GLU A 108 13.51 -10.24 12.45
N ASP A 109 14.18 -11.11 11.69
CA ASP A 109 15.64 -11.13 11.58
C ASP A 109 16.16 -9.85 10.89
N LEU A 110 15.46 -9.37 9.86
CA LEU A 110 15.78 -8.13 9.18
C LEU A 110 15.71 -6.92 10.13
N PHE A 111 14.65 -6.81 10.94
CA PHE A 111 14.51 -5.72 11.93
C PHE A 111 15.59 -5.80 13.02
N LYS A 112 15.89 -6.99 13.51
CA LYS A 112 17.01 -7.20 14.46
C LYS A 112 18.35 -6.78 13.84
N GLU A 113 18.55 -7.03 12.54
CA GLU A 113 19.76 -6.60 11.84
C GLU A 113 19.83 -5.08 11.76
N CYS A 114 18.73 -4.37 11.46
CA CYS A 114 18.69 -2.91 11.49
C CYS A 114 19.12 -2.36 12.86
N HIS A 115 18.59 -2.91 13.94
CA HIS A 115 18.93 -2.46 15.30
C HIS A 115 20.40 -2.65 15.67
N LYS A 116 21.10 -3.66 15.14
CA LYS A 116 22.55 -3.83 15.36
C LYS A 116 23.37 -2.62 14.90
N TYR A 117 22.90 -1.93 13.86
CA TYR A 117 23.54 -0.73 13.30
C TYR A 117 22.91 0.58 13.80
N GLY A 118 21.99 0.51 14.76
CA GLY A 118 21.29 1.68 15.30
C GLY A 118 20.35 2.33 14.29
N ILE A 119 19.81 1.53 13.36
CA ILE A 119 18.86 1.96 12.32
C ILE A 119 17.45 1.62 12.79
N GLU A 120 16.57 2.63 12.84
CA GLU A 120 15.16 2.47 13.19
C GLU A 120 14.35 2.05 11.96
N PRO A 121 13.61 0.92 12.00
CA PRO A 121 12.72 0.52 10.92
C PRO A 121 11.48 1.43 10.83
N LEU A 122 11.16 1.91 9.64
CA LEU A 122 9.89 2.54 9.28
C LEU A 122 9.20 1.62 8.28
N VAL A 123 8.16 0.91 8.73
CA VAL A 123 7.57 -0.21 7.97
C VAL A 123 6.29 0.20 7.27
N THR A 124 6.28 0.07 5.94
CA THR A 124 5.07 0.15 5.13
C THR A 124 4.39 -1.21 5.11
N ILE A 125 3.14 -1.29 5.60
CA ILE A 125 2.41 -2.56 5.72
C ILE A 125 2.14 -3.14 4.35
N THR A 126 1.68 -2.32 3.39
CA THR A 126 1.46 -2.76 2.01
C THR A 126 2.00 -1.72 1.02
N HIS A 127 2.79 -2.18 0.05
CA HIS A 127 3.41 -1.36 -0.99
C HIS A 127 3.08 -1.93 -2.37
N PHE A 128 1.79 -1.80 -2.74
CA PHE A 128 1.20 -2.29 -3.98
C PHE A 128 1.08 -3.81 -4.11
N ASP A 129 1.59 -4.57 -3.17
CA ASP A 129 1.64 -6.04 -3.21
C ASP A 129 0.40 -6.66 -2.55
N CYS A 130 -0.61 -6.91 -3.36
CA CYS A 130 -1.80 -7.65 -2.97
C CYS A 130 -1.65 -9.12 -3.38
N PRO A 131 -1.91 -10.10 -2.49
CA PRO A 131 -1.93 -11.52 -2.87
C PRO A 131 -2.86 -11.76 -4.06
N MET A 132 -2.35 -12.48 -5.08
CA MET A 132 -3.07 -12.68 -6.33
C MET A 132 -4.41 -13.40 -6.12
N HIS A 133 -4.46 -14.35 -5.18
CA HIS A 133 -5.69 -15.02 -4.82
C HIS A 133 -6.80 -14.06 -4.36
N LEU A 134 -6.47 -13.03 -3.58
CA LEU A 134 -7.47 -12.03 -3.18
C LEU A 134 -8.01 -11.22 -4.36
N ILE A 135 -7.23 -11.11 -5.43
CA ILE A 135 -7.65 -10.44 -6.66
C ILE A 135 -8.55 -11.34 -7.49
N THR A 136 -8.15 -12.60 -7.71
CA THR A 136 -8.91 -13.53 -8.54
C THR A 136 -10.21 -13.97 -7.89
N GLU A 137 -10.24 -14.19 -6.58
CA GLU A 137 -11.42 -14.67 -5.86
C GLU A 137 -12.36 -13.54 -5.41
N TYR A 138 -11.82 -12.38 -5.04
CA TYR A 138 -12.61 -11.31 -4.44
C TYR A 138 -12.60 -10.01 -5.24
N GLY A 139 -11.78 -9.90 -6.28
CA GLY A 139 -11.64 -8.68 -7.09
C GLY A 139 -10.80 -7.59 -6.42
N GLY A 140 -9.90 -7.96 -5.52
CA GLY A 140 -9.06 -7.02 -4.79
C GLY A 140 -9.87 -6.07 -3.90
N TRP A 141 -9.42 -4.82 -3.79
CA TRP A 141 -10.02 -3.83 -2.89
C TRP A 141 -11.44 -3.37 -3.26
N ARG A 142 -12.00 -3.82 -4.42
CA ARG A 142 -13.44 -3.62 -4.67
C ARG A 142 -14.30 -4.38 -3.66
N SER A 143 -13.78 -5.47 -3.09
CA SER A 143 -14.48 -6.28 -2.10
C SER A 143 -14.28 -5.75 -0.69
N ARG A 144 -15.37 -5.57 0.04
CA ARG A 144 -15.31 -5.20 1.47
C ARG A 144 -14.65 -6.28 2.35
N LYS A 145 -14.56 -7.54 1.90
CA LYS A 145 -13.85 -8.61 2.61
C LYS A 145 -12.36 -8.30 2.82
N MET A 146 -11.77 -7.46 1.96
CA MET A 146 -10.39 -7.02 2.13
C MET A 146 -10.13 -6.36 3.49
N LEU A 147 -11.13 -5.74 4.11
CA LEU A 147 -11.01 -5.16 5.45
C LEU A 147 -10.65 -6.21 6.51
N GLU A 148 -11.30 -7.38 6.45
CA GLU A 148 -11.02 -8.50 7.36
C GLU A 148 -9.61 -9.06 7.17
N TYR A 149 -9.22 -9.28 5.93
CA TYR A 149 -7.91 -9.85 5.59
C TYR A 149 -6.77 -8.89 5.95
N TYR A 150 -6.95 -7.61 5.66
CA TYR A 150 -5.98 -6.58 6.04
C TYR A 150 -5.91 -6.36 7.56
N GLU A 151 -7.04 -6.42 8.28
CA GLU A 151 -7.05 -6.39 9.74
C GLU A 151 -6.23 -7.54 10.32
N ARG A 152 -6.40 -8.75 9.78
CA ARG A 152 -5.65 -9.94 10.21
C ARG A 152 -4.16 -9.77 9.97
N LEU A 153 -3.76 -9.28 8.79
CA LEU A 153 -2.37 -8.94 8.49
C LEU A 153 -1.83 -7.95 9.52
N CYS A 154 -2.49 -6.83 9.73
CA CYS A 154 -2.06 -5.79 10.66
C CYS A 154 -1.92 -6.32 12.10
N ARG A 155 -2.90 -7.07 12.58
CA ARG A 155 -2.89 -7.68 13.91
C ARG A 155 -1.68 -8.61 14.08
N THR A 156 -1.40 -9.43 13.09
CA THR A 156 -0.25 -10.34 13.08
C THR A 156 1.05 -9.57 13.16
N LEU A 157 1.24 -8.55 12.30
CA LEU A 157 2.46 -7.76 12.25
C LEU A 157 2.70 -6.97 13.54
N PHE A 158 1.69 -6.25 14.03
CA PHE A 158 1.82 -5.44 15.26
C PHE A 158 2.07 -6.29 16.49
N THR A 159 1.52 -7.51 16.54
CA THR A 159 1.74 -8.44 17.64
C THR A 159 3.15 -9.05 17.56
N ARG A 160 3.53 -9.56 16.38
CA ARG A 160 4.83 -10.24 16.19
C ARG A 160 6.01 -9.30 16.40
N TYR A 161 5.91 -8.07 15.88
CA TYR A 161 7.03 -7.12 15.88
C TYR A 161 6.95 -6.07 16.99
N LYS A 162 6.11 -6.30 17.99
CA LYS A 162 6.04 -5.43 19.18
C LYS A 162 7.41 -5.30 19.83
N GLY A 163 7.86 -4.04 20.01
CA GLY A 163 9.17 -3.72 20.55
C GLY A 163 10.34 -3.81 19.55
N LEU A 164 10.08 -4.27 18.30
CA LEU A 164 11.04 -4.23 17.21
C LEU A 164 10.74 -3.11 16.20
N VAL A 165 9.47 -2.80 16.01
CA VAL A 165 9.01 -1.76 15.09
C VAL A 165 8.00 -0.87 15.79
N ASN A 166 8.23 0.45 15.76
CA ASN A 166 7.34 1.44 16.33
C ASN A 166 6.73 2.40 15.28
N TYR A 167 7.31 2.43 14.08
CA TYR A 167 6.90 3.35 13.01
C TYR A 167 6.30 2.60 11.83
N TRP A 168 5.05 2.91 11.52
CA TRP A 168 4.26 2.20 10.52
C TRP A 168 3.63 3.16 9.52
N LEU A 169 3.60 2.75 8.26
CA LEU A 169 2.80 3.37 7.20
C LEU A 169 1.78 2.34 6.70
N THR A 170 0.52 2.71 6.60
CA THR A 170 -0.55 1.76 6.25
C THR A 170 -0.48 1.33 4.80
N PHE A 171 -0.53 2.28 3.87
CA PHE A 171 -0.44 2.06 2.44
C PHE A 171 0.64 2.96 1.83
N ASN A 172 1.36 2.43 0.86
CA ASN A 172 2.19 3.27 0.00
C ASN A 172 1.32 3.98 -1.03
N GLU A 173 1.46 5.30 -1.11
CA GLU A 173 0.82 6.11 -2.17
C GLU A 173 -0.65 5.73 -2.42
N ILE A 174 -1.48 5.75 -1.38
CA ILE A 174 -2.87 5.31 -1.41
C ILE A 174 -3.69 5.92 -2.57
N ASN A 175 -3.32 7.12 -3.04
CA ASN A 175 -3.95 7.78 -4.17
C ASN A 175 -3.61 7.16 -5.54
N MET A 176 -2.61 6.28 -5.60
CA MET A 176 -2.28 5.57 -6.85
C MET A 176 -3.38 4.63 -7.34
N ILE A 177 -4.35 4.29 -6.50
CA ILE A 177 -5.56 3.58 -6.92
C ILE A 177 -6.31 4.30 -8.06
N LEU A 178 -6.22 5.63 -8.15
CA LEU A 178 -6.84 6.40 -9.24
C LEU A 178 -6.03 6.33 -10.54
N HIS A 179 -4.72 6.11 -10.47
CA HIS A 179 -3.78 6.18 -11.59
C HIS A 179 -3.30 4.82 -12.08
N ALA A 180 -3.11 3.89 -11.16
CA ALA A 180 -2.64 2.53 -11.43
C ALA A 180 -3.45 1.51 -10.59
N PRO A 181 -4.76 1.37 -10.85
CA PRO A 181 -5.69 0.65 -9.99
C PRO A 181 -5.39 -0.84 -9.82
N PHE A 182 -4.81 -1.53 -10.82
CA PHE A 182 -4.38 -2.91 -10.62
C PHE A 182 -3.19 -3.00 -9.68
N MET A 183 -2.21 -2.12 -9.86
CA MET A 183 -1.03 -2.09 -8.99
C MET A 183 -1.40 -1.61 -7.58
N GLY A 184 -2.18 -0.53 -7.46
CA GLY A 184 -2.53 0.08 -6.17
C GLY A 184 -3.51 -0.75 -5.35
N ALA A 185 -4.49 -1.38 -5.99
CA ALA A 185 -5.63 -2.00 -5.30
C ALA A 185 -6.10 -3.35 -5.90
N GLY A 186 -5.35 -3.94 -6.81
CA GLY A 186 -5.72 -5.21 -7.46
C GLY A 186 -6.98 -5.13 -8.31
N LEU A 187 -7.28 -3.95 -8.88
CA LEU A 187 -8.50 -3.74 -9.67
C LEU A 187 -8.27 -4.06 -11.15
N CYS A 188 -9.15 -4.87 -11.71
CA CYS A 188 -9.34 -5.02 -13.14
C CYS A 188 -10.78 -4.65 -13.48
N PHE A 189 -11.01 -4.15 -14.69
CA PHE A 189 -12.32 -3.68 -15.12
C PHE A 189 -12.93 -4.58 -16.20
N GLU A 190 -14.26 -4.67 -16.20
CA GLU A 190 -15.01 -5.33 -17.24
C GLU A 190 -15.45 -4.30 -18.30
N GLU A 191 -15.72 -4.78 -19.52
CA GLU A 191 -16.19 -3.90 -20.60
C GLU A 191 -17.49 -3.17 -20.20
N GLY A 192 -17.51 -1.85 -20.29
CA GLY A 192 -18.66 -1.02 -19.93
C GLY A 192 -18.83 -0.74 -18.44
N GLU A 193 -17.94 -1.21 -17.59
CA GLU A 193 -17.98 -0.90 -16.16
C GLU A 193 -17.61 0.59 -15.91
N ASN A 194 -18.24 1.20 -14.92
CA ASN A 194 -17.86 2.54 -14.49
C ASN A 194 -16.61 2.47 -13.60
N GLU A 195 -15.43 2.61 -14.20
CA GLU A 195 -14.15 2.50 -13.53
C GLU A 195 -14.00 3.45 -12.34
N GLU A 196 -14.46 4.70 -12.46
CA GLU A 196 -14.38 5.70 -11.40
C GLU A 196 -15.22 5.29 -10.18
N GLN A 197 -16.42 4.75 -10.42
CA GLN A 197 -17.26 4.18 -9.36
C GLN A 197 -16.52 3.08 -8.58
N VAL A 198 -15.85 2.16 -9.28
CA VAL A 198 -15.10 1.06 -8.67
C VAL A 198 -13.88 1.58 -7.91
N LYS A 199 -13.11 2.49 -8.50
CA LYS A 199 -11.92 3.08 -7.88
C LYS A 199 -12.26 3.80 -6.57
N TYR A 200 -13.30 4.64 -6.57
CA TYR A 200 -13.66 5.38 -5.36
C TYR A 200 -14.29 4.49 -4.28
N GLN A 201 -15.01 3.43 -4.65
CA GLN A 201 -15.48 2.45 -3.68
C GLN A 201 -14.31 1.68 -3.05
N ALA A 202 -13.36 1.24 -3.85
CA ALA A 202 -12.16 0.55 -3.37
C ALA A 202 -11.27 1.49 -2.52
N ALA A 203 -11.13 2.76 -2.93
CA ALA A 203 -10.44 3.78 -2.14
C ALA A 203 -11.07 3.98 -0.76
N HIS A 204 -12.41 3.95 -0.67
CA HIS A 204 -13.10 3.98 0.61
C HIS A 204 -12.70 2.78 1.49
N HIS A 205 -12.64 1.57 0.93
CA HIS A 205 -12.23 0.39 1.67
C HIS A 205 -10.78 0.50 2.18
N GLU A 206 -9.83 0.99 1.37
CA GLU A 206 -8.46 1.22 1.82
C GLU A 206 -8.35 2.29 2.92
N LEU A 207 -9.12 3.37 2.82
CA LEU A 207 -9.17 4.41 3.85
C LEU A 207 -9.70 3.87 5.18
N VAL A 208 -10.76 3.05 5.14
CA VAL A 208 -11.30 2.36 6.32
C VAL A 208 -10.29 1.37 6.88
N ALA A 209 -9.62 0.58 6.02
CA ALA A 209 -8.55 -0.35 6.41
C ALA A 209 -7.39 0.38 7.12
N SER A 210 -7.00 1.56 6.61
CA SER A 210 -5.98 2.41 7.25
C SER A 210 -6.39 2.85 8.66
N ALA A 211 -7.67 3.20 8.86
CA ALA A 211 -8.19 3.54 10.17
C ALA A 211 -8.25 2.33 11.12
N ILE A 212 -8.62 1.12 10.61
CA ILE A 212 -8.56 -0.13 11.36
C ILE A 212 -7.11 -0.40 11.82
N ALA A 213 -6.15 -0.31 10.92
CA ALA A 213 -4.74 -0.52 11.24
C ALA A 213 -4.25 0.45 12.32
N THR A 214 -4.60 1.73 12.22
CA THR A 214 -4.23 2.75 13.21
C THR A 214 -4.80 2.42 14.60
N LYS A 215 -6.07 2.00 14.66
CA LYS A 215 -6.72 1.56 15.89
C LYS A 215 -5.99 0.37 16.52
N LEU A 216 -5.78 -0.68 15.73
CA LEU A 216 -5.11 -1.90 16.18
C LEU A 216 -3.67 -1.65 16.66
N ALA A 217 -2.93 -0.83 15.94
CA ALA A 217 -1.56 -0.50 16.31
C ALA A 217 -1.50 0.08 17.72
N HIS A 218 -2.37 1.05 18.03
CA HIS A 218 -2.41 1.69 19.34
C HIS A 218 -3.00 0.79 20.45
N GLU A 219 -3.92 -0.11 20.12
CA GLU A 219 -4.46 -1.09 21.07
C GLU A 219 -3.41 -2.14 21.47
N ILE A 220 -2.57 -2.57 20.51
CA ILE A 220 -1.52 -3.56 20.75
C ILE A 220 -0.30 -2.93 21.44
N ASP A 221 0.11 -1.74 20.99
CA ASP A 221 1.17 -0.97 21.62
C ASP A 221 0.90 0.54 21.45
N PRO A 222 0.62 1.26 22.56
CA PRO A 222 0.40 2.71 22.53
C PRO A 222 1.61 3.53 22.04
N ASN A 223 2.81 2.95 21.99
CA ASN A 223 4.01 3.62 21.47
C ASN A 223 4.06 3.62 19.93
N ASN A 224 3.29 2.79 19.25
CA ASN A 224 3.22 2.77 17.81
C ASN A 224 2.84 4.15 17.25
N LYS A 225 3.56 4.54 16.21
CA LYS A 225 3.28 5.73 15.39
C LYS A 225 2.82 5.26 14.01
N VAL A 226 1.61 5.64 13.64
CA VAL A 226 1.01 5.21 12.37
C VAL A 226 0.80 6.43 11.49
N GLY A 227 1.36 6.37 10.29
CA GLY A 227 1.26 7.43 9.30
C GLY A 227 0.63 6.96 7.99
N CYS A 228 0.49 7.91 7.09
CA CYS A 228 0.07 7.67 5.71
C CYS A 228 1.13 8.16 4.73
N MET A 229 1.06 7.65 3.51
CA MET A 229 1.97 8.01 2.43
C MET A 229 1.16 8.36 1.17
N LEU A 230 1.47 9.48 0.56
CA LEU A 230 0.82 10.01 -0.62
C LEU A 230 1.84 10.22 -1.75
N ALA A 231 1.48 9.85 -2.97
CA ALA A 231 2.16 10.33 -4.17
C ALA A 231 1.77 11.80 -4.38
N ALA A 232 2.63 12.72 -3.99
CA ALA A 232 2.37 14.16 -4.06
C ALA A 232 3.10 14.79 -5.23
N GLY A 233 2.34 15.45 -6.10
CA GLY A 233 2.84 16.26 -7.20
C GLY A 233 1.96 17.49 -7.34
N PRO A 234 2.35 18.65 -6.75
CA PRO A 234 1.54 19.85 -6.84
C PRO A 234 1.45 20.36 -8.27
N ASN A 235 0.25 20.76 -8.68
CA ASN A 235 0.00 21.34 -9.99
C ASN A 235 0.10 22.86 -9.91
N TYR A 236 0.99 23.43 -10.72
CA TYR A 236 1.13 24.87 -10.82
C TYR A 236 0.25 25.41 -11.95
N PRO A 237 -0.47 26.51 -11.74
CA PRO A 237 -1.26 27.14 -12.81
C PRO A 237 -0.34 27.62 -13.92
N HIS A 238 -0.78 27.46 -15.19
CA HIS A 238 -0.01 27.91 -16.34
C HIS A 238 0.15 29.45 -16.36
N THR A 239 -0.88 30.16 -15.92
CA THR A 239 -0.87 31.61 -15.74
C THR A 239 -1.57 31.99 -14.44
N CYS A 240 -1.52 33.28 -14.04
CA CYS A 240 -2.28 33.80 -12.91
C CYS A 240 -3.78 34.03 -13.23
N ALA A 241 -4.26 33.66 -14.40
CA ALA A 241 -5.67 33.76 -14.73
C ALA A 241 -6.52 32.88 -13.80
N PRO A 242 -7.67 33.36 -13.29
CA PRO A 242 -8.50 32.60 -12.35
C PRO A 242 -8.84 31.18 -12.82
N ARG A 243 -9.08 30.98 -14.12
CA ARG A 243 -9.37 29.66 -14.71
C ARG A 243 -8.18 28.69 -14.56
N ASP A 244 -6.95 29.17 -14.74
CA ASP A 244 -5.74 28.35 -14.69
C ASP A 244 -5.44 27.98 -13.23
N VAL A 245 -5.59 28.94 -12.32
CA VAL A 245 -5.47 28.72 -10.87
C VAL A 245 -6.50 27.71 -10.38
N TRP A 246 -7.74 27.83 -10.86
CA TRP A 246 -8.80 26.89 -10.50
C TRP A 246 -8.54 25.49 -11.02
N ALA A 247 -8.08 25.34 -12.27
CA ALA A 247 -7.75 24.03 -12.85
C ALA A 247 -6.63 23.31 -12.06
N GLY A 248 -5.57 24.04 -11.68
CA GLY A 248 -4.51 23.47 -10.82
C GLY A 248 -5.05 23.00 -9.48
N LEU A 249 -5.92 23.77 -8.83
CA LEU A 249 -6.56 23.41 -7.57
C LEU A 249 -7.47 22.17 -7.72
N GLU A 250 -8.24 22.07 -8.79
CA GLU A 250 -9.12 20.91 -9.02
C GLU A 250 -8.29 19.64 -9.25
N GLU A 251 -7.17 19.72 -9.97
CA GLU A 251 -6.28 18.58 -10.19
C GLU A 251 -5.61 18.14 -8.87
N ASP A 252 -5.11 19.08 -8.06
CA ASP A 252 -4.55 18.77 -6.75
C ASP A 252 -5.56 18.07 -5.84
N ARG A 253 -6.82 18.47 -5.85
CA ARG A 253 -7.88 17.90 -5.03
C ARG A 253 -8.14 16.42 -5.31
N LYS A 254 -7.93 15.95 -6.55
CA LYS A 254 -8.08 14.52 -6.90
C LYS A 254 -7.14 13.63 -6.09
N ASN A 255 -5.93 14.12 -5.82
CA ASN A 255 -4.94 13.39 -5.06
C ASN A 255 -5.01 13.70 -3.55
N TYR A 256 -5.13 14.96 -3.17
CA TYR A 256 -5.05 15.35 -1.76
C TYR A 256 -6.27 14.99 -0.92
N PHE A 257 -7.41 14.61 -1.53
CA PHE A 257 -8.56 14.19 -0.75
C PHE A 257 -8.27 12.98 0.14
N PHE A 258 -7.40 12.07 -0.27
CA PHE A 258 -7.00 10.90 0.53
C PHE A 258 -6.36 11.34 1.85
N ILE A 259 -5.44 12.29 1.79
CA ILE A 259 -4.77 12.81 2.98
C ILE A 259 -5.72 13.64 3.85
N ASP A 260 -6.65 14.36 3.23
CA ASP A 260 -7.71 15.06 3.95
C ASP A 260 -8.55 14.08 4.77
N VAL A 261 -8.92 12.93 4.20
CA VAL A 261 -9.69 11.89 4.91
C VAL A 261 -8.84 11.26 6.02
N GLN A 262 -7.61 10.86 5.73
CA GLN A 262 -6.74 10.21 6.73
C GLN A 262 -6.37 11.14 7.89
N ALA A 263 -6.11 12.43 7.60
CA ALA A 263 -5.71 13.40 8.63
C ALA A 263 -6.88 14.03 9.38
N ARG A 264 -8.02 14.26 8.71
CA ARG A 264 -9.19 14.94 9.29
C ARG A 264 -10.30 13.99 9.73
N GLY A 265 -10.31 12.76 9.18
CA GLY A 265 -11.27 11.72 9.50
C GLY A 265 -12.65 11.94 8.87
N GLU A 266 -12.74 12.74 7.82
CA GLU A 266 -13.97 13.00 7.10
C GLU A 266 -13.74 13.31 5.62
N TYR A 267 -14.70 12.98 4.79
CA TYR A 267 -14.65 13.31 3.36
C TYR A 267 -14.90 14.80 3.14
N PRO A 268 -13.99 15.50 2.45
CA PRO A 268 -14.17 16.91 2.17
C PRO A 268 -15.33 17.16 1.19
N ASN A 269 -15.99 18.32 1.34
CA ASN A 269 -17.15 18.67 0.51
C ASN A 269 -16.83 18.72 -0.98
N TYR A 270 -15.61 19.09 -1.35
CA TYR A 270 -15.22 19.12 -2.76
C TYR A 270 -15.22 17.72 -3.40
N ALA A 271 -14.82 16.67 -2.66
CA ALA A 271 -14.85 15.28 -3.14
C ALA A 271 -16.30 14.81 -3.31
N LYS A 272 -17.17 15.06 -2.30
CA LYS A 272 -18.60 14.70 -2.37
C LYS A 272 -19.31 15.33 -3.54
N LYS A 273 -19.03 16.62 -3.80
CA LYS A 273 -19.60 17.34 -4.96
C LYS A 273 -19.07 16.84 -6.29
N GLU A 274 -17.81 16.40 -6.34
CA GLU A 274 -17.25 15.81 -7.55
C GLU A 274 -17.91 14.48 -7.87
N TRP A 275 -18.08 13.61 -6.85
CA TRP A 275 -18.81 12.35 -7.02
C TRP A 275 -20.26 12.58 -7.50
N GLU A 276 -20.96 13.56 -6.91
CA GLU A 276 -22.31 13.92 -7.34
C GLU A 276 -22.34 14.36 -8.81
N ARG A 277 -21.38 15.18 -9.26
CA ARG A 277 -21.25 15.61 -10.67
C ARG A 277 -21.00 14.43 -11.61
N GLN A 278 -20.24 13.43 -11.18
CA GLN A 278 -19.90 12.25 -11.98
C GLN A 278 -20.93 11.11 -11.83
N GLY A 279 -21.93 11.27 -11.00
CA GLY A 279 -22.91 10.20 -10.72
C GLY A 279 -22.33 9.02 -9.95
N ILE A 280 -21.27 9.25 -9.18
CA ILE A 280 -20.59 8.25 -8.36
C ILE A 280 -21.29 8.19 -6.99
N THR A 281 -21.60 6.97 -6.53
CA THR A 281 -22.17 6.72 -5.21
C THR A 281 -21.23 5.77 -4.44
N VAL A 282 -20.54 6.27 -3.44
CA VAL A 282 -19.69 5.46 -2.57
C VAL A 282 -20.50 4.97 -1.39
N GLU A 283 -20.63 3.65 -1.25
CA GLU A 283 -21.30 3.02 -0.13
C GLU A 283 -20.43 3.11 1.13
N MET A 284 -20.96 3.76 2.16
CA MET A 284 -20.29 3.97 3.44
C MET A 284 -21.25 3.65 4.58
N THR A 285 -20.81 2.88 5.56
CA THR A 285 -21.58 2.65 6.77
C THR A 285 -21.33 3.75 7.80
N GLU A 286 -22.27 3.95 8.74
CA GLU A 286 -22.05 4.87 9.86
C GLU A 286 -20.81 4.46 10.69
N GLN A 287 -20.57 3.16 10.81
CA GLN A 287 -19.41 2.62 11.51
C GLN A 287 -18.10 3.01 10.81
N ASP A 288 -18.05 2.98 9.47
CA ASP A 288 -16.89 3.42 8.69
C ASP A 288 -16.57 4.89 8.96
N LEU A 289 -17.59 5.74 8.89
CA LEU A 289 -17.43 7.18 9.11
C LEU A 289 -16.99 7.50 10.55
N GLN A 290 -17.52 6.78 11.54
CA GLN A 290 -17.09 6.93 12.93
C GLN A 290 -15.63 6.48 13.11
N LEU A 291 -15.24 5.35 12.51
CA LEU A 291 -13.90 4.81 12.58
C LEU A 291 -12.87 5.78 11.96
N LEU A 292 -13.17 6.34 10.78
CA LEU A 292 -12.33 7.34 10.13
C LEU A 292 -12.13 8.57 11.02
N LYS A 293 -13.20 9.05 11.67
CA LYS A 293 -13.18 10.21 12.55
C LYS A 293 -12.33 9.99 13.82
N ASP A 294 -12.41 8.79 14.38
CA ASP A 294 -11.76 8.47 15.65
C ASP A 294 -10.28 8.07 15.49
N ARG A 295 -9.88 7.64 14.29
CA ARG A 295 -8.57 7.01 14.03
C ARG A 295 -7.80 7.70 12.90
N LYS A 296 -7.53 8.98 13.10
CA LYS A 296 -6.73 9.80 12.17
C LYS A 296 -5.28 9.36 12.18
N SER A 297 -4.73 9.17 10.99
CA SER A 297 -3.30 8.91 10.83
C SER A 297 -2.47 10.19 10.97
N VAL A 298 -1.23 10.05 11.39
CA VAL A 298 -0.24 11.13 11.32
C VAL A 298 0.32 11.17 9.89
N VAL A 299 0.39 12.34 9.32
CA VAL A 299 0.95 12.55 7.97
C VAL A 299 2.46 12.77 8.07
#